data_6d5ce9eba3884203000475b37f9e74e9
#
_entry.id   6d5ce9eba3884203000475b37f9e74e9
#
_cell.length_a   1.000
_cell.length_b   1.000
_cell.length_c   1.000
_cell.angle_alpha   90.00
_cell.angle_beta   90.00
_cell.angle_gamma   90.00
#
_symmetry.space_group_name_H-M   'P 1'
#
loop_
_entity.id
_entity.type
_entity.pdbx_description
1 polymer ?
#
loop_
_entity_poly.entity_id
_entity_poly.type
_entity_poly.pdbx_seq_one_letter_code
_entity_poly.pdbx_strand_id
1 'polypeptide(L)'
;MNNRTVVTRFAPSPTGYMHIGNLRTALYSYLIAKHSGGTFILRIEDTDRERLVEGATDVIIDTLKVTGLRYDEGPGVGGENGPYIQSERKEIYLRYAKELVERGAAYYCFCSKERLEALHEEDGVGGGYDRHCRDLPKEEVEANLKAGLPYVIRQKIPLEGTTVYEDAVFGTISTENKELQDQILMKADGYPTYNFCHVVDDHLMGVTHVVRGSEYLTSTPKYALLYDAFGWQRPVYVHLPLLMGRGEDGTVSKLSKRHGAVSFADLTSDGYLPEAIVNYIALLGWCPKNTENEFFTLEELTKAFSLDSINKSPSVFDYEKLLWFNGEYIRKLTPEQFKARALKFISNPFARDKLNRILPLVQPRIGKLSEIDQKIAFFSALPNYDSAELFQNKKNKITPDVARDMLPAIVSLLSSLSEWNNDALYNALIAFAEKKRIKSSAVLFVVRAAVSGLSVTPGGATEIMEILGKDETLARLATAEKRLR
;
A
#
# COMPACT_ATOMS: atom_id res chain seq x y z
N MET A 1 -20.58 1.11 -30.14
CA MET A 1 -19.48 1.31 -29.17
C MET A 1 -18.18 1.17 -29.96
N ASN A 2 -17.35 2.21 -30.00
CA ASN A 2 -16.08 2.16 -30.73
C ASN A 2 -15.20 1.07 -30.10
N ASN A 3 -14.79 0.10 -30.89
CA ASN A 3 -13.97 -1.04 -30.51
C ASN A 3 -12.49 -0.62 -30.31
N ARG A 4 -12.27 0.46 -29.53
CA ARG A 4 -10.93 0.96 -29.24
C ARG A 4 -10.37 0.14 -28.08
N THR A 5 -9.18 -0.41 -28.23
CA THR A 5 -8.45 -1.09 -27.15
C THR A 5 -8.36 -0.17 -25.94
N VAL A 6 -8.67 -0.68 -24.75
CA VAL A 6 -8.55 0.09 -23.51
C VAL A 6 -7.07 0.34 -23.21
N VAL A 7 -6.69 1.59 -23.01
CA VAL A 7 -5.34 2.01 -22.62
C VAL A 7 -5.45 2.81 -21.34
N THR A 8 -4.74 2.37 -20.31
CA THR A 8 -4.61 3.09 -19.04
C THR A 8 -3.15 3.41 -18.76
N ARG A 9 -2.92 4.28 -17.80
CA ARG A 9 -1.55 4.54 -17.34
C ARG A 9 -1.50 4.71 -15.81
N PHE A 10 -0.40 4.28 -15.22
CA PHE A 10 0.07 4.76 -13.94
C PHE A 10 1.15 5.80 -14.18
N ALA A 11 0.97 7.00 -13.63
CA ALA A 11 1.80 8.16 -13.93
C ALA A 11 2.31 8.81 -12.63
N PRO A 12 3.20 8.12 -11.88
CA PRO A 12 3.69 8.63 -10.61
C PRO A 12 4.80 9.66 -10.79
N SER A 13 4.82 10.67 -9.89
CA SER A 13 6.00 11.51 -9.70
C SER A 13 6.97 10.83 -8.75
N PRO A 14 8.29 10.75 -9.08
CA PRO A 14 9.29 10.06 -8.26
C PRO A 14 9.75 10.95 -7.08
N THR A 15 8.85 11.16 -6.12
CA THR A 15 9.03 12.04 -4.95
C THR A 15 9.24 11.28 -3.64
N GLY A 16 9.54 9.97 -3.69
CA GLY A 16 9.80 9.12 -2.54
C GLY A 16 9.15 7.74 -2.62
N TYR A 17 8.83 7.18 -1.46
CA TYR A 17 8.25 5.84 -1.36
C TYR A 17 6.84 5.76 -1.93
N MET A 18 6.49 4.58 -2.48
CA MET A 18 5.15 4.28 -2.99
C MET A 18 4.11 4.29 -1.86
N HIS A 19 3.32 5.34 -1.77
CA HIS A 19 2.18 5.42 -0.85
C HIS A 19 1.07 4.43 -1.27
N ILE A 20 0.36 3.84 -0.31
CA ILE A 20 -0.73 2.87 -0.58
C ILE A 20 -1.82 3.47 -1.49
N GLY A 21 -2.10 4.76 -1.39
CA GLY A 21 -3.04 5.45 -2.30
C GLY A 21 -2.57 5.42 -3.76
N ASN A 22 -1.26 5.63 -4.00
CA ASN A 22 -0.69 5.55 -5.34
C ASN A 22 -0.68 4.10 -5.85
N LEU A 23 -0.35 3.14 -4.99
CA LEU A 23 -0.41 1.72 -5.34
C LEU A 23 -1.84 1.29 -5.70
N ARG A 24 -2.87 1.79 -4.98
CA ARG A 24 -4.27 1.55 -5.36
C ARG A 24 -4.59 2.14 -6.74
N THR A 25 -4.13 3.35 -7.03
CA THR A 25 -4.32 3.95 -8.36
C THR A 25 -3.66 3.11 -9.46
N ALA A 26 -2.44 2.61 -9.22
CA ALA A 26 -1.76 1.71 -10.13
C ALA A 26 -2.55 0.40 -10.33
N LEU A 27 -3.02 -0.20 -9.24
CA LEU A 27 -3.82 -1.43 -9.27
C LEU A 27 -5.10 -1.26 -10.06
N TYR A 28 -5.89 -0.20 -9.80
CA TYR A 28 -7.13 0.01 -10.55
C TYR A 28 -6.86 0.31 -12.04
N SER A 29 -5.81 1.08 -12.36
CA SER A 29 -5.40 1.29 -13.75
C SER A 29 -5.05 -0.03 -14.42
N TYR A 30 -4.30 -0.89 -13.74
CA TYR A 30 -3.95 -2.24 -14.21
C TYR A 30 -5.20 -3.10 -14.42
N LEU A 31 -6.11 -3.14 -13.44
CA LEU A 31 -7.32 -3.97 -13.51
C LEU A 31 -8.24 -3.53 -14.65
N ILE A 32 -8.45 -2.22 -14.86
CA ILE A 32 -9.26 -1.68 -15.97
C ILE A 32 -8.67 -2.11 -17.31
N ALA A 33 -7.36 -1.97 -17.50
CA ALA A 33 -6.71 -2.36 -18.74
C ALA A 33 -6.79 -3.88 -18.96
N LYS A 34 -6.37 -4.65 -17.97
CA LYS A 34 -6.22 -6.12 -18.11
C LYS A 34 -7.56 -6.85 -18.17
N HIS A 35 -8.58 -6.36 -17.48
CA HIS A 35 -9.96 -6.88 -17.61
C HIS A 35 -10.46 -6.84 -19.04
N SER A 36 -10.10 -5.79 -19.77
CA SER A 36 -10.51 -5.55 -21.16
C SER A 36 -9.51 -6.09 -22.20
N GLY A 37 -8.46 -6.79 -21.79
CA GLY A 37 -7.38 -7.22 -22.69
C GLY A 37 -6.57 -6.06 -23.29
N GLY A 38 -6.55 -4.92 -22.61
CA GLY A 38 -5.92 -3.69 -23.04
C GLY A 38 -4.50 -3.49 -22.53
N THR A 39 -3.98 -2.26 -22.71
CA THR A 39 -2.60 -1.86 -22.41
C THR A 39 -2.52 -1.05 -21.13
N PHE A 40 -1.58 -1.40 -20.26
CA PHE A 40 -1.23 -0.66 -19.06
C PHE A 40 0.15 -0.04 -19.20
N ILE A 41 0.24 1.30 -19.17
CA ILE A 41 1.47 2.08 -19.37
C ILE A 41 2.01 2.57 -18.04
N LEU A 42 3.33 2.52 -17.85
CA LEU A 42 4.02 3.27 -16.80
C LEU A 42 4.65 4.52 -17.41
N ARG A 43 4.30 5.71 -16.90
CA ARG A 43 4.91 6.99 -17.25
C ARG A 43 5.47 7.67 -16.01
N ILE A 44 6.73 8.07 -16.03
CA ILE A 44 7.36 8.80 -14.91
C ILE A 44 7.19 10.30 -15.10
N GLU A 45 6.54 10.96 -14.14
CA GLU A 45 6.26 12.39 -14.16
C GLU A 45 7.25 13.15 -13.28
N ASP A 46 8.42 13.47 -13.85
CA ASP A 46 9.60 14.04 -13.19
C ASP A 46 9.82 15.53 -13.55
N THR A 47 8.80 16.24 -14.00
CA THR A 47 8.90 17.66 -14.39
C THR A 47 9.03 18.63 -13.22
N ASP A 48 8.73 18.19 -11.98
CA ASP A 48 8.97 18.94 -10.75
C ASP A 48 10.33 18.53 -10.15
N ARG A 49 11.38 19.18 -10.63
CA ARG A 49 12.77 18.82 -10.31
C ARG A 49 13.16 19.08 -8.86
N GLU A 50 12.48 20.01 -8.17
CA GLU A 50 12.77 20.36 -6.78
C GLU A 50 12.35 19.25 -5.80
N ARG A 51 11.36 18.45 -6.18
CA ARG A 51 10.83 17.37 -5.34
C ARG A 51 11.29 15.96 -5.74
N LEU A 52 12.19 15.85 -6.71
CA LEU A 52 12.72 14.55 -7.12
C LEU A 52 13.58 13.93 -6.01
N VAL A 53 13.36 12.64 -5.78
CA VAL A 53 14.17 11.85 -4.85
C VAL A 53 14.94 10.80 -5.64
N GLU A 54 16.26 10.77 -5.47
CA GLU A 54 17.13 9.79 -6.12
C GLU A 54 16.69 8.36 -5.77
N GLY A 55 16.65 7.47 -6.75
CA GLY A 55 16.22 6.09 -6.58
C GLY A 55 14.70 5.88 -6.48
N ALA A 56 13.87 6.94 -6.41
CA ALA A 56 12.42 6.78 -6.27
C ALA A 56 11.79 6.11 -7.50
N THR A 57 12.33 6.29 -8.69
CA THR A 57 11.87 5.59 -9.91
C THR A 57 12.07 4.08 -9.78
N ASP A 58 13.22 3.64 -9.28
CA ASP A 58 13.50 2.21 -9.07
C ASP A 58 12.56 1.61 -8.02
N VAL A 59 12.27 2.34 -6.95
CA VAL A 59 11.28 1.93 -5.93
C VAL A 59 9.90 1.74 -6.54
N ILE A 60 9.48 2.62 -7.46
CA ILE A 60 8.20 2.50 -8.17
C ILE A 60 8.19 1.22 -9.03
N ILE A 61 9.23 1.01 -9.84
CA ILE A 61 9.34 -0.15 -10.74
C ILE A 61 9.39 -1.46 -9.94
N ASP A 62 10.20 -1.51 -8.88
CA ASP A 62 10.31 -2.69 -8.01
C ASP A 62 8.99 -2.98 -7.29
N THR A 63 8.27 -1.95 -6.81
CA THR A 63 6.95 -2.14 -6.21
C THR A 63 5.97 -2.76 -7.19
N LEU A 64 5.89 -2.26 -8.43
CA LEU A 64 5.02 -2.82 -9.47
C LEU A 64 5.41 -4.27 -9.80
N LYS A 65 6.70 -4.56 -9.88
CA LYS A 65 7.22 -5.92 -10.12
C LYS A 65 6.84 -6.88 -9.00
N VAL A 66 7.05 -6.50 -7.74
CA VAL A 66 6.78 -7.34 -6.56
C VAL A 66 5.28 -7.57 -6.37
N THR A 67 4.45 -6.58 -6.70
CA THR A 67 2.98 -6.68 -6.65
C THR A 67 2.37 -7.40 -7.86
N GLY A 68 3.16 -7.72 -8.88
CA GLY A 68 2.70 -8.37 -10.11
C GLY A 68 2.03 -7.42 -11.11
N LEU A 69 2.00 -6.12 -10.85
CA LEU A 69 1.40 -5.11 -11.73
C LEU A 69 2.31 -4.77 -12.92
N ARG A 70 2.51 -5.76 -13.79
CA ARG A 70 3.39 -5.62 -14.96
C ARG A 70 2.79 -4.67 -15.99
N TYR A 71 3.52 -3.60 -16.31
CA TYR A 71 3.14 -2.69 -17.41
C TYR A 71 3.62 -3.24 -18.76
N ASP A 72 2.87 -2.91 -19.81
CA ASP A 72 3.14 -3.36 -21.17
C ASP A 72 4.10 -2.41 -21.88
N GLU A 73 4.02 -1.10 -21.55
CA GLU A 73 4.88 -0.06 -22.08
C GLU A 73 5.40 0.83 -20.94
N GLY A 74 6.63 1.29 -21.03
CA GLY A 74 7.23 2.15 -20.02
C GLY A 74 8.74 2.07 -19.94
N PRO A 75 9.36 2.74 -18.97
CA PRO A 75 10.79 2.68 -18.75
C PRO A 75 11.29 1.23 -18.58
N GLY A 76 12.36 0.88 -19.28
CA GLY A 76 12.96 -0.45 -19.23
C GLY A 76 12.26 -1.53 -20.06
N VAL A 77 10.99 -1.35 -20.43
CA VAL A 77 10.24 -2.25 -21.33
C VAL A 77 10.19 -1.70 -22.75
N GLY A 78 10.11 -0.38 -22.90
CA GLY A 78 9.90 0.28 -24.18
C GLY A 78 8.44 0.30 -24.60
N GLY A 79 8.18 0.38 -25.90
CA GLY A 79 6.85 0.46 -26.53
C GLY A 79 6.83 1.50 -27.64
N GLU A 80 5.65 1.70 -28.26
CA GLU A 80 5.50 2.59 -29.43
C GLU A 80 5.30 4.05 -29.06
N ASN A 81 4.93 4.34 -27.79
CA ASN A 81 4.50 5.66 -27.35
C ASN A 81 5.58 6.42 -26.55
N GLY A 82 6.84 5.97 -26.55
CA GLY A 82 7.93 6.61 -25.83
C GLY A 82 8.30 8.01 -26.34
N PRO A 83 9.16 8.72 -25.60
CA PRO A 83 9.75 8.39 -24.28
C PRO A 83 8.70 8.37 -23.17
N TYR A 84 8.96 7.57 -22.10
CA TYR A 84 8.03 7.40 -20.97
C TYR A 84 8.46 8.18 -19.70
N ILE A 85 9.46 9.05 -19.82
CA ILE A 85 9.94 9.95 -18.79
C ILE A 85 9.66 11.38 -19.26
N GLN A 86 8.90 12.15 -18.49
CA GLN A 86 8.40 13.46 -18.95
C GLN A 86 9.50 14.48 -19.20
N SER A 87 10.59 14.46 -18.43
CA SER A 87 11.74 15.36 -18.67
C SER A 87 12.37 15.19 -20.05
N GLU A 88 12.25 14.01 -20.68
CA GLU A 88 12.75 13.71 -22.04
C GLU A 88 11.83 14.23 -23.15
N ARG A 89 10.63 14.75 -22.79
CA ARG A 89 9.56 15.16 -23.73
C ARG A 89 9.37 16.69 -23.83
N LYS A 90 10.28 17.47 -23.29
CA LYS A 90 10.16 18.93 -23.15
C LYS A 90 9.79 19.62 -24.45
N GLU A 91 10.43 19.28 -25.57
CA GLU A 91 10.18 19.87 -26.87
C GLU A 91 8.76 19.57 -27.40
N ILE A 92 8.21 18.41 -27.06
CA ILE A 92 6.83 18.04 -27.41
C ILE A 92 5.87 19.02 -26.75
N TYR A 93 6.02 19.26 -25.45
CA TYR A 93 5.13 20.16 -24.71
C TYR A 93 5.22 21.60 -25.23
N LEU A 94 6.42 22.09 -25.49
CA LEU A 94 6.61 23.43 -26.02
C LEU A 94 5.90 23.61 -27.38
N ARG A 95 5.98 22.59 -28.26
CA ARG A 95 5.28 22.60 -29.55
C ARG A 95 3.76 22.72 -29.37
N TYR A 96 3.16 21.88 -28.50
CA TYR A 96 1.73 21.92 -28.27
C TYR A 96 1.26 23.19 -27.53
N ALA A 97 2.08 23.73 -26.61
CA ALA A 97 1.76 25.01 -25.98
C ALA A 97 1.73 26.16 -26.99
N LYS A 98 2.68 26.20 -27.94
CA LYS A 98 2.66 27.19 -29.04
C LYS A 98 1.46 27.01 -29.97
N GLU A 99 1.10 25.77 -30.30
CA GLU A 99 -0.10 25.45 -31.07
C GLU A 99 -1.37 26.01 -30.40
N LEU A 100 -1.49 25.89 -29.07
CA LEU A 100 -2.62 26.50 -28.34
C LEU A 100 -2.61 28.01 -28.41
N VAL A 101 -1.44 28.66 -28.44
CA VAL A 101 -1.35 30.12 -28.64
C VAL A 101 -1.84 30.49 -30.06
N GLU A 102 -1.41 29.75 -31.08
CA GLU A 102 -1.84 29.95 -32.47
C GLU A 102 -3.36 29.75 -32.65
N ARG A 103 -3.94 28.79 -31.90
CA ARG A 103 -5.39 28.53 -31.85
C ARG A 103 -6.17 29.55 -31.01
N GLY A 104 -5.50 30.47 -30.32
CA GLY A 104 -6.14 31.45 -29.44
C GLY A 104 -6.65 30.86 -28.12
N ALA A 105 -6.23 29.61 -27.76
CA ALA A 105 -6.60 28.91 -26.54
C ALA A 105 -5.53 29.04 -25.44
N ALA A 106 -4.40 29.69 -25.72
CA ALA A 106 -3.39 30.07 -24.77
C ALA A 106 -2.78 31.43 -25.13
N TYR A 107 -1.98 31.98 -24.22
CA TYR A 107 -1.31 33.27 -24.42
C TYR A 107 -0.01 33.37 -23.63
N TYR A 108 0.89 34.27 -24.10
CA TYR A 108 2.13 34.59 -23.38
C TYR A 108 1.84 35.56 -22.23
N CYS A 109 2.36 35.28 -21.08
CA CYS A 109 2.24 36.10 -19.89
C CYS A 109 3.64 36.53 -19.41
N PHE A 110 3.87 37.85 -19.39
CA PHE A 110 5.16 38.46 -19.01
C PHE A 110 5.15 39.07 -17.61
N CYS A 111 4.15 38.75 -16.76
CA CYS A 111 4.10 39.23 -15.39
C CYS A 111 5.29 38.73 -14.60
N SER A 112 5.96 39.67 -13.89
CA SER A 112 7.04 39.34 -12.97
C SER A 112 6.50 38.64 -11.72
N LYS A 113 7.40 37.99 -11.00
CA LYS A 113 7.08 37.29 -9.74
C LYS A 113 6.58 38.28 -8.69
N GLU A 114 7.23 39.44 -8.58
CA GLU A 114 6.89 40.50 -7.62
C GLU A 114 5.47 41.03 -7.86
N ARG A 115 5.09 41.23 -9.15
CA ARG A 115 3.73 41.64 -9.50
C ARG A 115 2.69 40.60 -9.07
N LEU A 116 3.00 39.32 -9.27
CA LEU A 116 2.07 38.24 -8.91
C LEU A 116 1.97 38.09 -7.39
N GLU A 117 3.06 38.29 -6.65
CA GLU A 117 3.07 38.28 -5.19
C GLU A 117 2.26 39.48 -4.63
N ALA A 118 2.39 40.67 -5.18
CA ALA A 118 1.60 41.83 -4.77
C ALA A 118 0.10 41.61 -4.98
N LEU A 119 -0.32 40.99 -6.10
CA LEU A 119 -1.73 40.62 -6.32
C LEU A 119 -2.26 39.64 -5.23
N HIS A 120 -1.47 38.69 -4.83
CA HIS A 120 -1.87 37.75 -3.77
C HIS A 120 -1.99 38.42 -2.39
N GLU A 121 -1.21 39.45 -2.12
CA GLU A 121 -1.29 40.24 -0.88
C GLU A 121 -2.55 41.12 -0.85
N GLU A 122 -2.94 41.72 -1.98
CA GLU A 122 -4.13 42.58 -2.10
C GLU A 122 -5.44 41.79 -2.01
N ASP A 123 -5.53 40.63 -2.67
CA ASP A 123 -6.75 39.83 -2.77
C ASP A 123 -6.95 38.84 -1.61
N GLY A 124 -5.95 38.69 -0.73
CA GLY A 124 -5.97 37.74 0.39
C GLY A 124 -5.85 36.27 -0.03
N VAL A 125 -6.12 35.36 0.93
CA VAL A 125 -6.04 33.91 0.68
C VAL A 125 -7.15 33.49 -0.29
N GLY A 126 -6.83 33.40 -1.59
CA GLY A 126 -7.75 33.01 -2.66
C GLY A 126 -7.72 33.93 -3.88
N GLY A 127 -6.97 35.02 -3.86
CA GLY A 127 -6.74 35.91 -5.01
C GLY A 127 -6.12 35.16 -6.16
N GLY A 128 -6.75 35.23 -7.33
CA GLY A 128 -6.30 34.57 -8.53
C GLY A 128 -5.48 35.47 -9.43
N TYR A 129 -4.92 34.91 -10.50
CA TYR A 129 -4.30 35.69 -11.55
C TYR A 129 -5.34 36.61 -12.24
N ASP A 130 -5.10 37.92 -12.29
CA ASP A 130 -5.98 38.96 -12.82
C ASP A 130 -6.10 38.99 -14.32
N ARG A 131 -5.51 38.03 -15.05
CA ARG A 131 -5.51 37.90 -16.50
C ARG A 131 -4.87 39.10 -17.24
N HIS A 132 -4.00 39.88 -16.63
CA HIS A 132 -3.36 41.06 -17.14
C HIS A 132 -2.80 40.94 -18.57
N CYS A 133 -2.10 39.84 -18.87
CA CYS A 133 -1.51 39.64 -20.20
C CYS A 133 -2.44 38.92 -21.20
N ARG A 134 -3.69 38.64 -20.82
CA ARG A 134 -4.58 37.77 -21.60
C ARG A 134 -4.92 38.34 -22.98
N ASP A 135 -5.08 39.66 -23.09
CA ASP A 135 -5.53 40.35 -24.29
C ASP A 135 -4.50 41.39 -24.76
N LEU A 136 -3.19 41.15 -24.50
CA LEU A 136 -2.11 41.95 -25.03
C LEU A 136 -2.13 41.98 -26.56
N PRO A 137 -1.91 43.17 -27.19
CA PRO A 137 -1.78 43.28 -28.62
C PRO A 137 -0.67 42.40 -29.18
N LYS A 138 -0.89 41.83 -30.36
CA LYS A 138 0.07 40.90 -31.00
C LYS A 138 1.44 41.56 -31.19
N GLU A 139 1.47 42.83 -31.57
CA GLU A 139 2.68 43.62 -31.77
C GLU A 139 3.47 43.76 -30.48
N GLU A 140 2.80 43.92 -29.32
CA GLU A 140 3.43 44.03 -28.01
C GLU A 140 4.00 42.65 -27.58
N VAL A 141 3.26 41.59 -27.80
CA VAL A 141 3.74 40.21 -27.52
C VAL A 141 4.99 39.92 -28.35
N GLU A 142 5.00 40.26 -29.65
CA GLU A 142 6.14 40.06 -30.52
C GLU A 142 7.35 40.92 -30.09
N ALA A 143 7.12 42.16 -29.67
CA ALA A 143 8.16 43.07 -29.18
C ALA A 143 8.79 42.50 -27.89
N ASN A 144 7.96 42.03 -26.96
CA ASN A 144 8.44 41.44 -25.68
C ASN A 144 9.22 40.16 -25.92
N LEU A 145 8.77 39.29 -26.84
CA LEU A 145 9.51 38.07 -27.20
C LEU A 145 10.87 38.41 -27.88
N LYS A 146 10.90 39.39 -28.78
CA LYS A 146 12.13 39.87 -29.44
C LYS A 146 13.10 40.50 -28.45
N ALA A 147 12.60 41.18 -27.43
CA ALA A 147 13.39 41.75 -26.34
C ALA A 147 13.90 40.67 -25.37
N GLY A 148 13.51 39.41 -25.52
CA GLY A 148 13.95 38.31 -24.65
C GLY A 148 13.37 38.36 -23.25
N LEU A 149 12.23 39.01 -23.05
CA LEU A 149 11.58 39.06 -21.72
C LEU A 149 11.18 37.66 -21.27
N PRO A 150 11.39 37.31 -19.99
CA PRO A 150 10.91 36.05 -19.42
C PRO A 150 9.39 35.95 -19.55
N TYR A 151 8.90 34.78 -19.91
CA TYR A 151 7.47 34.54 -20.03
C TYR A 151 7.07 33.15 -19.56
N VAL A 152 5.78 33.01 -19.26
CA VAL A 152 5.08 31.73 -19.13
C VAL A 152 4.00 31.66 -20.20
N ILE A 153 3.57 30.44 -20.56
CA ILE A 153 2.38 30.28 -21.41
C ILE A 153 1.22 29.85 -20.51
N ARG A 154 0.10 30.58 -20.59
CA ARG A 154 -1.13 30.31 -19.84
C ARG A 154 -2.25 29.83 -20.73
N GLN A 155 -3.08 28.92 -20.20
CA GLN A 155 -4.34 28.53 -20.82
C GLN A 155 -5.30 29.75 -20.86
N LYS A 156 -5.95 29.98 -21.99
CA LYS A 156 -6.98 31.01 -22.15
C LYS A 156 -8.37 30.38 -21.92
N ILE A 157 -8.79 30.30 -20.68
CA ILE A 157 -10.07 29.68 -20.30
C ILE A 157 -11.23 30.61 -20.73
N PRO A 158 -12.32 30.10 -21.33
CA PRO A 158 -13.51 30.90 -21.62
C PRO A 158 -14.04 31.60 -20.37
N LEU A 159 -14.40 32.86 -20.46
CA LEU A 159 -14.88 33.65 -19.31
C LEU A 159 -16.34 33.33 -18.96
N GLU A 160 -17.10 32.86 -19.93
CA GLU A 160 -18.52 32.53 -19.81
C GLU A 160 -18.78 31.07 -20.18
N GLY A 161 -19.98 30.60 -19.87
CA GLY A 161 -20.41 29.23 -20.14
C GLY A 161 -20.04 28.25 -19.03
N THR A 162 -20.29 27.00 -19.31
CA THR A 162 -20.15 25.91 -18.35
C THR A 162 -19.38 24.75 -18.99
N THR A 163 -18.36 24.24 -18.31
CA THR A 163 -17.66 23.04 -18.72
C THR A 163 -18.29 21.84 -18.03
N VAL A 164 -18.76 20.90 -18.83
CA VAL A 164 -19.37 19.65 -18.37
C VAL A 164 -18.51 18.47 -18.81
N TYR A 165 -18.32 17.50 -17.93
CA TYR A 165 -17.69 16.23 -18.27
C TYR A 165 -18.32 15.07 -17.49
N GLU A 166 -18.20 13.86 -18.03
CA GLU A 166 -18.67 12.64 -17.39
C GLU A 166 -17.50 11.95 -16.68
N ASP A 167 -17.72 11.60 -15.40
CA ASP A 167 -16.83 10.78 -14.62
C ASP A 167 -17.47 9.41 -14.38
N ALA A 168 -16.74 8.34 -14.65
CA ALA A 168 -17.26 6.98 -14.54
C ALA A 168 -17.70 6.58 -13.12
N VAL A 169 -17.16 7.26 -12.11
CA VAL A 169 -17.49 7.01 -10.69
C VAL A 169 -18.45 8.05 -10.15
N PHE A 170 -18.15 9.34 -10.37
CA PHE A 170 -18.92 10.44 -9.76
C PHE A 170 -20.11 10.91 -10.63
N GLY A 171 -20.17 10.50 -11.91
CA GLY A 171 -21.21 10.92 -12.84
C GLY A 171 -20.92 12.28 -13.46
N THR A 172 -21.96 12.98 -13.89
CA THR A 172 -21.84 14.29 -14.55
C THR A 172 -21.33 15.36 -13.59
N ILE A 173 -20.23 16.00 -13.96
CA ILE A 173 -19.63 17.14 -13.24
C ILE A 173 -19.76 18.38 -14.10
N SER A 174 -20.24 19.47 -13.50
CA SER A 174 -20.47 20.75 -14.15
C SER A 174 -19.81 21.87 -13.35
N THR A 175 -19.07 22.75 -14.04
CA THR A 175 -18.36 23.88 -13.43
C THR A 175 -18.51 25.11 -14.30
N GLU A 176 -18.91 26.25 -13.72
CA GLU A 176 -18.95 27.52 -14.43
C GLU A 176 -17.54 27.98 -14.79
N ASN A 177 -17.30 28.34 -16.03
CA ASN A 177 -15.96 28.72 -16.53
C ASN A 177 -15.38 29.92 -15.80
N LYS A 178 -16.23 30.84 -15.32
CA LYS A 178 -15.82 32.03 -14.55
C LYS A 178 -15.12 31.68 -13.23
N GLU A 179 -15.35 30.46 -12.68
CA GLU A 179 -14.72 29.97 -11.46
C GLU A 179 -13.31 29.39 -11.75
N LEU A 180 -13.00 29.14 -13.02
CA LEU A 180 -11.73 28.59 -13.43
C LEU A 180 -10.70 29.72 -13.67
N GLN A 181 -9.47 29.49 -13.24
CA GLN A 181 -8.35 30.42 -13.46
C GLN A 181 -7.48 29.99 -14.64
N ASP A 182 -6.94 30.99 -15.37
CA ASP A 182 -5.99 30.77 -16.44
C ASP A 182 -4.69 30.19 -15.88
N GLN A 183 -4.58 28.86 -15.94
CA GLN A 183 -3.43 28.13 -15.38
C GLN A 183 -2.19 28.25 -16.25
N ILE A 184 -1.00 28.17 -15.66
CA ILE A 184 0.25 28.07 -16.39
C ILE A 184 0.33 26.68 -17.06
N LEU A 185 0.65 26.66 -18.34
CA LEU A 185 0.93 25.45 -19.13
C LEU A 185 2.45 25.20 -19.19
N MET A 186 3.22 26.25 -19.56
CA MET A 186 4.70 26.21 -19.61
C MET A 186 5.26 27.23 -18.66
N LYS A 187 6.21 26.82 -17.83
CA LYS A 187 6.95 27.67 -16.90
C LYS A 187 8.07 28.45 -17.60
N ALA A 188 8.59 29.48 -16.97
CA ALA A 188 9.67 30.31 -17.51
C ALA A 188 10.99 29.52 -17.71
N ASP A 189 11.22 28.45 -16.98
CA ASP A 189 12.34 27.52 -17.15
C ASP A 189 12.18 26.58 -18.36
N GLY A 190 11.05 26.71 -19.09
CA GLY A 190 10.70 25.93 -20.26
C GLY A 190 10.21 24.51 -19.94
N TYR A 191 9.92 24.17 -18.68
CA TYR A 191 9.25 22.94 -18.31
C TYR A 191 7.73 23.14 -18.27
N PRO A 192 6.95 22.12 -18.64
CA PRO A 192 5.50 22.18 -18.51
C PRO A 192 5.09 22.07 -17.04
N THR A 193 3.87 22.52 -16.74
CA THR A 193 3.22 22.15 -15.48
C THR A 193 2.59 20.77 -15.61
N TYR A 194 2.35 20.11 -14.48
CA TYR A 194 1.59 18.85 -14.42
C TYR A 194 0.27 18.95 -15.17
N ASN A 195 -0.45 20.04 -14.98
CA ASN A 195 -1.77 20.25 -15.55
C ASN A 195 -1.81 20.27 -17.09
N PHE A 196 -0.68 20.39 -17.72
CA PHE A 196 -0.56 20.42 -19.18
C PHE A 196 0.11 19.14 -19.72
N CYS A 197 1.26 18.75 -19.17
CA CYS A 197 2.01 17.64 -19.74
C CYS A 197 1.22 16.33 -19.72
N HIS A 198 0.46 16.05 -18.66
CA HIS A 198 -0.30 14.81 -18.61
C HIS A 198 -1.42 14.76 -19.68
N VAL A 199 -2.04 15.89 -20.04
CA VAL A 199 -3.05 15.94 -21.10
C VAL A 199 -2.45 15.64 -22.48
N VAL A 200 -1.29 16.25 -22.77
CA VAL A 200 -0.55 16.00 -24.02
C VAL A 200 -0.11 14.54 -24.10
N ASP A 201 0.46 14.01 -23.02
CA ASP A 201 0.94 12.64 -22.99
C ASP A 201 -0.18 11.62 -23.08
N ASP A 202 -1.27 11.82 -22.34
CA ASP A 202 -2.44 10.94 -22.37
C ASP A 202 -3.01 10.85 -23.80
N HIS A 203 -3.05 11.97 -24.54
CA HIS A 203 -3.47 11.98 -25.93
C HIS A 203 -2.47 11.23 -26.83
N LEU A 204 -1.18 11.57 -26.76
CA LEU A 204 -0.15 10.99 -27.62
C LEU A 204 0.11 9.52 -27.38
N MET A 205 -0.07 9.06 -26.13
CA MET A 205 0.05 7.66 -25.73
C MET A 205 -1.27 6.86 -25.91
N GLY A 206 -2.30 7.49 -26.52
CA GLY A 206 -3.57 6.83 -26.79
C GLY A 206 -4.36 6.41 -25.56
N VAL A 207 -4.14 7.05 -24.41
CA VAL A 207 -4.83 6.74 -23.15
C VAL A 207 -6.33 6.96 -23.31
N THR A 208 -7.11 5.92 -23.04
CA THR A 208 -8.57 5.95 -23.15
C THR A 208 -9.25 6.16 -21.81
N HIS A 209 -8.60 5.74 -20.70
CA HIS A 209 -9.14 5.86 -19.33
C HIS A 209 -8.08 6.48 -18.41
N VAL A 210 -8.43 7.60 -17.79
CA VAL A 210 -7.57 8.33 -16.85
C VAL A 210 -8.01 8.03 -15.43
N VAL A 211 -7.28 7.16 -14.77
CA VAL A 211 -7.52 6.77 -13.36
C VAL A 211 -6.66 7.60 -12.44
N ARG A 212 -7.25 8.26 -11.43
CA ARG A 212 -6.54 9.08 -10.44
C ARG A 212 -7.40 9.37 -9.22
N GLY A 213 -6.84 10.01 -8.18
CA GLY A 213 -7.59 10.36 -6.98
C GLY A 213 -8.63 11.45 -7.20
N SER A 214 -9.68 11.47 -6.38
CA SER A 214 -10.79 12.43 -6.47
C SER A 214 -10.39 13.88 -6.15
N GLU A 215 -9.19 14.13 -5.64
CA GLU A 215 -8.60 15.47 -5.47
C GLU A 215 -8.46 16.24 -6.80
N TYR A 216 -8.47 15.55 -7.92
CA TYR A 216 -8.38 16.15 -9.26
C TYR A 216 -9.74 16.51 -9.87
N LEU A 217 -10.87 16.19 -9.23
CA LEU A 217 -12.22 16.52 -9.74
C LEU A 217 -12.35 18.00 -10.07
N THR A 218 -11.88 18.89 -9.19
CA THR A 218 -11.95 20.35 -9.36
C THR A 218 -11.02 20.90 -10.46
N SER A 219 -9.96 20.18 -10.79
CA SER A 219 -9.02 20.60 -11.86
C SER A 219 -9.40 20.03 -13.23
N THR A 220 -10.20 18.96 -13.28
CA THR A 220 -10.56 18.26 -14.52
C THR A 220 -11.28 19.13 -15.55
N PRO A 221 -12.12 20.12 -15.19
CA PRO A 221 -12.71 21.03 -16.18
C PRO A 221 -11.65 21.75 -17.05
N LYS A 222 -10.53 22.17 -16.44
CA LYS A 222 -9.41 22.79 -17.17
C LYS A 222 -8.75 21.85 -18.18
N TYR A 223 -8.67 20.56 -17.83
CA TYR A 223 -8.13 19.53 -18.73
C TYR A 223 -9.10 19.22 -19.87
N ALA A 224 -10.40 19.14 -19.58
CA ALA A 224 -11.43 18.96 -20.58
C ALA A 224 -11.38 20.10 -21.63
N LEU A 225 -11.22 21.35 -21.18
CA LEU A 225 -11.05 22.51 -22.07
C LEU A 225 -9.78 22.44 -22.94
N LEU A 226 -8.68 21.81 -22.44
CA LEU A 226 -7.49 21.59 -23.28
C LEU A 226 -7.76 20.57 -24.38
N TYR A 227 -8.45 19.45 -24.07
CA TYR A 227 -8.87 18.48 -25.10
C TYR A 227 -9.73 19.14 -26.17
N ASP A 228 -10.69 19.97 -25.75
CA ASP A 228 -11.59 20.69 -26.68
C ASP A 228 -10.81 21.69 -27.56
N ALA A 229 -9.90 22.46 -26.98
CA ALA A 229 -9.06 23.42 -27.68
C ALA A 229 -8.20 22.80 -28.78
N PHE A 230 -7.72 21.59 -28.54
CA PHE A 230 -7.00 20.78 -29.53
C PHE A 230 -7.94 20.09 -30.54
N GLY A 231 -9.22 19.96 -30.23
CA GLY A 231 -10.15 19.12 -31.00
C GLY A 231 -9.93 17.63 -30.76
N TRP A 232 -9.33 17.24 -29.60
CA TRP A 232 -9.06 15.87 -29.26
C TRP A 232 -10.25 15.22 -28.56
N GLN A 233 -10.39 13.92 -28.74
CA GLN A 233 -11.36 13.13 -27.96
C GLN A 233 -10.93 13.07 -26.50
N ARG A 234 -11.83 13.45 -25.59
CA ARG A 234 -11.62 13.34 -24.15
C ARG A 234 -11.56 11.88 -23.74
N PRO A 235 -10.68 11.50 -22.80
CA PRO A 235 -10.67 10.14 -22.21
C PRO A 235 -11.87 9.94 -21.28
N VAL A 236 -12.13 8.70 -20.90
CA VAL A 236 -13.01 8.38 -19.79
C VAL A 236 -12.28 8.75 -18.48
N TYR A 237 -12.84 9.65 -17.71
CA TYR A 237 -12.30 10.01 -16.40
C TYR A 237 -12.79 9.03 -15.34
N VAL A 238 -11.89 8.57 -14.50
CA VAL A 238 -12.15 7.61 -13.41
C VAL A 238 -11.51 8.15 -12.14
N HIS A 239 -12.24 8.93 -11.38
CA HIS A 239 -11.74 9.46 -10.12
C HIS A 239 -12.03 8.48 -8.98
N LEU A 240 -11.00 8.09 -8.25
CA LEU A 240 -11.09 7.17 -7.12
C LEU A 240 -11.35 7.95 -5.83
N PRO A 241 -12.28 7.50 -4.97
CA PRO A 241 -12.53 8.13 -3.68
C PRO A 241 -11.26 8.09 -2.82
N LEU A 242 -11.13 9.07 -1.92
CA LEU A 242 -9.97 9.18 -1.03
C LEU A 242 -9.85 7.98 -0.10
N LEU A 243 -8.61 7.61 0.21
CA LEU A 243 -8.31 6.74 1.34
C LEU A 243 -8.17 7.59 2.61
N MET A 244 -8.93 7.20 3.62
CA MET A 244 -8.96 7.85 4.91
C MET A 244 -8.23 6.99 5.94
N GLY A 245 -7.63 7.61 6.94
CA GLY A 245 -7.11 6.94 8.14
C GLY A 245 -7.92 7.34 9.35
N ARG A 246 -7.95 6.47 10.36
CA ARG A 246 -8.53 6.75 11.67
C ARG A 246 -7.43 7.09 12.66
N GLY A 247 -7.49 8.26 13.28
CA GLY A 247 -6.59 8.66 14.37
C GLY A 247 -6.92 7.93 15.68
N GLU A 248 -6.00 7.97 16.64
CA GLU A 248 -6.19 7.39 17.97
C GLU A 248 -7.39 8.01 18.72
N ASP A 249 -7.69 9.27 18.44
CA ASP A 249 -8.86 10.01 18.95
C ASP A 249 -10.17 9.67 18.21
N GLY A 250 -10.15 8.73 17.27
CA GLY A 250 -11.28 8.33 16.44
C GLY A 250 -11.58 9.26 15.26
N THR A 251 -10.84 10.36 15.08
CA THR A 251 -11.03 11.27 13.93
C THR A 251 -10.66 10.58 12.62
N VAL A 252 -11.44 10.86 11.57
CA VAL A 252 -11.21 10.32 10.23
C VAL A 252 -10.72 11.44 9.34
N SER A 253 -9.53 11.26 8.73
CA SER A 253 -8.92 12.24 7.84
C SER A 253 -8.14 11.54 6.73
N LYS A 254 -7.69 12.28 5.71
CA LYS A 254 -6.90 11.71 4.60
C LYS A 254 -5.74 10.87 5.15
N LEU A 255 -5.61 9.64 4.64
CA LEU A 255 -4.56 8.70 5.05
C LEU A 255 -3.17 9.32 4.91
N SER A 256 -2.39 9.31 5.97
CA SER A 256 -1.05 9.90 6.04
C SER A 256 -0.19 9.17 7.08
N LYS A 257 1.11 9.45 7.13
CA LYS A 257 2.08 8.82 8.07
C LYS A 257 1.67 8.88 9.55
N ARG A 258 0.87 9.87 9.96
CA ARG A 258 0.36 9.96 11.34
C ARG A 258 -0.60 8.84 11.73
N HIS A 259 -1.13 8.09 10.76
CA HIS A 259 -2.02 6.95 10.98
C HIS A 259 -1.29 5.60 11.00
N GLY A 260 0.05 5.59 10.90
CA GLY A 260 0.88 4.39 10.85
C GLY A 260 1.62 4.20 9.53
N ALA A 261 2.01 2.98 9.22
CA ALA A 261 2.71 2.62 7.99
C ALA A 261 1.80 2.80 6.77
N VAL A 262 2.13 3.74 5.90
CA VAL A 262 1.32 4.11 4.71
C VAL A 262 2.04 3.86 3.40
N SER A 263 3.29 3.42 3.42
CA SER A 263 4.02 2.99 2.24
C SER A 263 4.02 1.47 2.08
N PHE A 264 4.09 1.01 0.83
CA PHE A 264 4.22 -0.41 0.55
C PHE A 264 5.50 -1.01 1.16
N ALA A 265 6.60 -0.25 1.14
CA ALA A 265 7.87 -0.67 1.71
C ALA A 265 7.79 -0.86 3.24
N ASP A 266 7.13 0.07 3.96
CA ASP A 266 6.96 -0.04 5.41
C ASP A 266 6.15 -1.31 5.76
N LEU A 267 5.03 -1.54 5.06
CA LEU A 267 4.19 -2.72 5.29
C LEU A 267 4.95 -4.03 5.00
N THR A 268 5.68 -4.11 3.90
CA THR A 268 6.44 -5.33 3.57
C THR A 268 7.61 -5.55 4.52
N SER A 269 8.27 -4.50 4.99
CA SER A 269 9.31 -4.59 6.01
C SER A 269 8.78 -5.05 7.39
N ASP A 270 7.52 -4.72 7.70
CA ASP A 270 6.80 -5.20 8.89
C ASP A 270 6.19 -6.60 8.70
N GLY A 271 6.44 -7.26 7.56
CA GLY A 271 6.07 -8.65 7.33
C GLY A 271 4.68 -8.89 6.76
N TYR A 272 4.07 -7.87 6.15
CA TYR A 272 2.89 -8.06 5.33
C TYR A 272 3.28 -8.60 3.95
N LEU A 273 2.51 -9.55 3.44
CA LEU A 273 2.73 -10.16 2.14
C LEU A 273 2.25 -9.24 1.01
N PRO A 274 3.01 -9.07 -0.08
CA PRO A 274 2.61 -8.24 -1.21
C PRO A 274 1.22 -8.58 -1.76
N GLU A 275 0.91 -9.86 -1.92
CA GLU A 275 -0.38 -10.34 -2.41
C GLU A 275 -1.55 -10.03 -1.45
N ALA A 276 -1.31 -10.06 -0.14
CA ALA A 276 -2.31 -9.66 0.85
C ALA A 276 -2.60 -8.16 0.80
N ILE A 277 -1.55 -7.33 0.66
CA ILE A 277 -1.68 -5.89 0.49
C ILE A 277 -2.47 -5.58 -0.79
N VAL A 278 -2.10 -6.19 -1.93
CA VAL A 278 -2.78 -5.98 -3.23
C VAL A 278 -4.26 -6.32 -3.14
N ASN A 279 -4.61 -7.49 -2.60
CA ASN A 279 -6.00 -7.89 -2.47
C ASN A 279 -6.76 -6.95 -1.52
N TYR A 280 -6.19 -6.62 -0.36
CA TYR A 280 -6.83 -5.72 0.59
C TYR A 280 -7.12 -4.34 -0.01
N ILE A 281 -6.13 -3.71 -0.68
CA ILE A 281 -6.32 -2.39 -1.30
C ILE A 281 -7.28 -2.43 -2.49
N ALA A 282 -7.42 -3.57 -3.19
CA ALA A 282 -8.42 -3.73 -4.23
C ALA A 282 -9.84 -3.57 -3.69
N LEU A 283 -10.10 -4.02 -2.47
CA LEU A 283 -11.42 -3.92 -1.82
C LEU A 283 -11.67 -2.54 -1.18
N LEU A 284 -10.67 -1.65 -1.15
CA LEU A 284 -10.85 -0.29 -0.65
C LEU A 284 -11.50 0.62 -1.70
N GLY A 285 -12.81 0.61 -1.75
CA GLY A 285 -13.61 1.40 -2.68
C GLY A 285 -14.12 0.64 -3.89
N TRP A 286 -13.90 -0.67 -3.97
CA TRP A 286 -14.51 -1.56 -4.94
C TRP A 286 -15.14 -2.77 -4.23
N CYS A 287 -16.29 -3.21 -4.71
CA CYS A 287 -16.98 -4.37 -4.18
C CYS A 287 -17.28 -5.35 -5.33
N PRO A 288 -16.80 -6.60 -5.26
CA PRO A 288 -17.09 -7.58 -6.30
C PRO A 288 -18.59 -7.87 -6.36
N LYS A 289 -19.12 -8.03 -7.58
CA LYS A 289 -20.51 -8.43 -7.79
C LYS A 289 -20.64 -9.94 -7.68
N ASN A 290 -21.77 -10.40 -7.15
CA ASN A 290 -22.18 -11.82 -7.14
C ASN A 290 -21.25 -12.78 -6.36
N THR A 291 -20.48 -12.29 -5.39
CA THR A 291 -19.65 -13.12 -4.53
C THR A 291 -19.47 -12.49 -3.16
N GLU A 292 -19.44 -13.33 -2.13
CA GLU A 292 -19.05 -12.94 -0.76
C GLU A 292 -17.55 -13.18 -0.52
N ASN A 293 -16.83 -13.71 -1.53
CA ASN A 293 -15.40 -13.94 -1.41
C ASN A 293 -14.64 -12.61 -1.32
N GLU A 294 -13.77 -12.50 -0.34
CA GLU A 294 -12.86 -11.35 -0.17
C GLU A 294 -11.40 -11.69 -0.56
N PHE A 295 -11.09 -12.96 -0.84
CA PHE A 295 -9.72 -13.41 -1.12
C PHE A 295 -9.54 -13.71 -2.61
N PHE A 296 -8.72 -12.91 -3.27
CA PHE A 296 -8.48 -13.01 -4.70
C PHE A 296 -6.99 -13.01 -5.01
N THR A 297 -6.57 -13.83 -5.94
CA THR A 297 -5.32 -13.63 -6.67
C THR A 297 -5.44 -12.43 -7.60
N LEU A 298 -4.33 -11.89 -8.08
CA LEU A 298 -4.36 -10.78 -9.04
C LEU A 298 -5.10 -11.15 -10.34
N GLU A 299 -5.01 -12.41 -10.78
CA GLU A 299 -5.71 -12.91 -11.95
C GLU A 299 -7.23 -12.96 -11.72
N GLU A 300 -7.66 -13.45 -10.56
CA GLU A 300 -9.08 -13.47 -10.17
C GLU A 300 -9.62 -12.04 -10.00
N LEU A 301 -8.86 -11.12 -9.40
CA LEU A 301 -9.21 -9.70 -9.35
C LEU A 301 -9.42 -9.13 -10.75
N THR A 302 -8.51 -9.44 -11.68
CA THR A 302 -8.61 -8.97 -13.08
C THR A 302 -9.88 -9.46 -13.75
N LYS A 303 -10.28 -10.72 -13.51
CA LYS A 303 -11.52 -11.30 -14.07
C LYS A 303 -12.78 -10.73 -13.43
N ALA A 304 -12.75 -10.52 -12.10
CA ALA A 304 -13.91 -10.06 -11.33
C ALA A 304 -14.14 -8.55 -11.41
N PHE A 305 -13.11 -7.77 -11.78
CA PHE A 305 -13.15 -6.32 -11.72
C PHE A 305 -14.22 -5.73 -12.64
N SER A 306 -14.96 -4.76 -12.10
CA SER A 306 -15.95 -3.99 -12.86
C SER A 306 -15.87 -2.52 -12.43
N LEU A 307 -15.74 -1.64 -13.40
CA LEU A 307 -15.68 -0.19 -13.17
C LEU A 307 -16.94 0.33 -12.45
N ASP A 308 -18.12 -0.20 -12.82
CA ASP A 308 -19.41 0.15 -12.22
C ASP A 308 -19.55 -0.24 -10.75
N SER A 309 -18.60 -1.01 -10.21
CA SER A 309 -18.60 -1.44 -8.81
C SER A 309 -17.69 -0.59 -7.93
N ILE A 310 -17.09 0.47 -8.47
CA ILE A 310 -16.33 1.43 -7.68
C ILE A 310 -17.30 2.34 -6.92
N ASN A 311 -17.14 2.40 -5.59
CA ASN A 311 -17.95 3.24 -4.71
C ASN A 311 -17.51 4.71 -4.79
N LYS A 312 -18.46 5.65 -4.59
CA LYS A 312 -18.17 7.09 -4.53
C LYS A 312 -17.63 7.54 -3.17
N SER A 313 -17.94 6.80 -2.12
CA SER A 313 -17.60 7.16 -0.74
C SER A 313 -16.13 6.88 -0.42
N PRO A 314 -15.46 7.74 0.35
CA PRO A 314 -14.14 7.47 0.88
C PRO A 314 -14.09 6.16 1.66
N SER A 315 -12.96 5.46 1.57
CA SER A 315 -12.73 4.20 2.29
C SER A 315 -11.73 4.40 3.41
N VAL A 316 -12.03 3.85 4.58
CA VAL A 316 -11.11 3.90 5.72
C VAL A 316 -10.13 2.73 5.64
N PHE A 317 -8.84 3.03 5.73
CA PHE A 317 -7.79 2.03 5.84
C PHE A 317 -7.77 1.48 7.26
N ASP A 318 -8.07 0.20 7.39
CA ASP A 318 -8.17 -0.53 8.65
C ASP A 318 -6.99 -1.50 8.78
N TYR A 319 -6.10 -1.22 9.73
CA TYR A 319 -4.91 -2.05 9.98
C TYR A 319 -5.24 -3.40 10.60
N GLU A 320 -6.31 -3.50 11.40
CA GLU A 320 -6.73 -4.77 11.99
C GLU A 320 -7.28 -5.70 10.90
N LYS A 321 -8.09 -5.16 9.99
CA LYS A 321 -8.57 -5.91 8.83
C LYS A 321 -7.40 -6.34 7.92
N LEU A 322 -6.43 -5.46 7.65
CA LEU A 322 -5.24 -5.82 6.89
C LEU A 322 -4.42 -6.93 7.58
N LEU A 323 -4.24 -6.84 8.90
CA LEU A 323 -3.53 -7.87 9.67
C LEU A 323 -4.24 -9.22 9.58
N TRP A 324 -5.57 -9.22 9.71
CA TRP A 324 -6.37 -10.44 9.55
C TRP A 324 -6.23 -11.01 8.13
N PHE A 325 -6.36 -10.17 7.09
CA PHE A 325 -6.13 -10.57 5.70
C PHE A 325 -4.77 -11.23 5.52
N ASN A 326 -3.73 -10.57 6.02
CA ASN A 326 -2.36 -11.08 5.90
C ASN A 326 -2.17 -12.42 6.59
N GLY A 327 -2.77 -12.60 7.79
CA GLY A 327 -2.77 -13.88 8.49
C GLY A 327 -3.43 -15.00 7.67
N GLU A 328 -4.53 -14.73 6.95
CA GLU A 328 -5.16 -15.71 6.07
C GLU A 328 -4.26 -16.08 4.88
N TYR A 329 -3.56 -15.11 4.29
CA TYR A 329 -2.58 -15.37 3.23
C TYR A 329 -1.39 -16.18 3.74
N ILE A 330 -0.87 -15.87 4.94
CA ILE A 330 0.21 -16.66 5.57
C ILE A 330 -0.24 -18.10 5.77
N ARG A 331 -1.44 -18.36 6.27
CA ARG A 331 -1.98 -19.72 6.49
C ARG A 331 -2.12 -20.54 5.21
N LYS A 332 -2.34 -19.89 4.06
CA LYS A 332 -2.45 -20.53 2.74
C LYS A 332 -1.11 -20.87 2.10
N LEU A 333 0.02 -20.36 2.60
CA LEU A 333 1.35 -20.67 2.07
C LEU A 333 1.69 -22.15 2.30
N THR A 334 2.35 -22.78 1.33
CA THR A 334 2.96 -24.09 1.56
C THR A 334 4.10 -23.97 2.60
N PRO A 335 4.49 -25.06 3.28
CA PRO A 335 5.61 -25.02 4.22
C PRO A 335 6.89 -24.42 3.63
N GLU A 336 7.21 -24.74 2.38
CA GLU A 336 8.38 -24.25 1.66
C GLU A 336 8.27 -22.74 1.37
N GLN A 337 7.10 -22.28 0.91
CA GLN A 337 6.83 -20.86 0.66
C GLN A 337 6.90 -20.06 1.96
N PHE A 338 6.27 -20.57 3.03
CA PHE A 338 6.31 -19.93 4.33
C PHE A 338 7.74 -19.84 4.86
N LYS A 339 8.51 -20.95 4.84
CA LYS A 339 9.91 -20.98 5.27
C LYS A 339 10.76 -19.96 4.51
N ALA A 340 10.65 -19.89 3.17
CA ALA A 340 11.42 -18.96 2.37
C ALA A 340 11.18 -17.49 2.75
N ARG A 341 9.95 -17.14 3.10
CA ARG A 341 9.57 -15.77 3.50
C ARG A 341 9.91 -15.48 4.98
N ALA A 342 9.74 -16.48 5.85
CA ALA A 342 9.99 -16.37 7.28
C ALA A 342 11.47 -16.14 7.62
N LEU A 343 12.40 -16.68 6.81
CA LEU A 343 13.85 -16.61 7.08
C LEU A 343 14.38 -15.18 7.27
N LYS A 344 13.80 -14.19 6.61
CA LYS A 344 14.18 -12.78 6.73
C LYS A 344 13.83 -12.18 8.11
N PHE A 345 12.90 -12.81 8.82
CA PHE A 345 12.34 -12.34 10.09
C PHE A 345 12.79 -13.19 11.27
N ILE A 346 13.80 -14.05 11.09
CA ILE A 346 14.33 -14.93 12.14
C ILE A 346 15.78 -14.55 12.40
N SER A 347 16.01 -13.95 13.54
CA SER A 347 17.36 -13.62 14.05
C SER A 347 17.89 -14.66 15.04
N ASN A 348 17.00 -15.43 15.67
CA ASN A 348 17.32 -16.37 16.73
C ASN A 348 18.09 -17.60 16.18
N PRO A 349 19.36 -17.82 16.56
CA PRO A 349 20.21 -18.88 15.99
C PRO A 349 19.69 -20.29 16.30
N PHE A 350 19.17 -20.52 17.51
CA PHE A 350 18.64 -21.84 17.91
C PHE A 350 17.46 -22.24 17.01
N ALA A 351 16.56 -21.30 16.70
CA ALA A 351 15.40 -21.56 15.89
C ALA A 351 15.75 -22.00 14.47
N ARG A 352 16.86 -21.51 13.90
CA ARG A 352 17.27 -21.84 12.53
C ARG A 352 17.58 -23.33 12.34
N ASP A 353 18.20 -23.97 13.31
CA ASP A 353 18.58 -25.38 13.25
C ASP A 353 17.36 -26.31 13.27
N LYS A 354 16.26 -25.86 13.88
CA LYS A 354 15.04 -26.63 14.06
C LYS A 354 13.82 -26.07 13.33
N LEU A 355 14.04 -25.21 12.33
CA LEU A 355 12.96 -24.48 11.64
C LEU A 355 11.86 -25.36 11.05
N ASN A 356 12.20 -26.51 10.49
CA ASN A 356 11.22 -27.42 9.91
C ASN A 356 10.20 -27.95 10.93
N ARG A 357 10.54 -27.92 12.23
CA ARG A 357 9.67 -28.34 13.34
C ARG A 357 8.97 -27.15 14.00
N ILE A 358 9.61 -25.99 14.03
CA ILE A 358 9.08 -24.77 14.68
C ILE A 358 8.08 -24.05 13.77
N LEU A 359 8.39 -23.90 12.49
CA LEU A 359 7.59 -23.09 11.57
C LEU A 359 6.13 -23.56 11.42
N PRO A 360 5.82 -24.87 11.35
CA PRO A 360 4.44 -25.34 11.33
C PRO A 360 3.61 -24.94 12.56
N LEU A 361 4.26 -24.77 13.72
CA LEU A 361 3.60 -24.33 14.95
C LEU A 361 3.26 -22.84 14.91
N VAL A 362 4.09 -22.05 14.24
CA VAL A 362 3.99 -20.58 14.20
C VAL A 362 3.04 -20.09 13.11
N GLN A 363 3.12 -20.69 11.92
CA GLN A 363 2.37 -20.27 10.73
C GLN A 363 0.88 -19.98 10.98
N PRO A 364 0.10 -20.84 11.67
CA PRO A 364 -1.31 -20.60 11.91
C PRO A 364 -1.62 -19.52 12.96
N ARG A 365 -0.59 -19.01 13.66
CA ARG A 365 -0.73 -18.17 14.87
C ARG A 365 -0.12 -16.78 14.74
N ILE A 366 0.24 -16.37 13.54
CA ILE A 366 0.78 -15.04 13.27
C ILE A 366 -0.12 -14.29 12.29
N GLY A 367 -0.22 -12.98 12.49
CA GLY A 367 -0.85 -12.06 11.56
C GLY A 367 0.14 -11.48 10.54
N LYS A 368 1.42 -11.36 10.91
CA LYS A 368 2.50 -10.87 10.05
C LYS A 368 3.83 -11.54 10.37
N LEU A 369 4.74 -11.56 9.39
CA LEU A 369 6.00 -12.31 9.52
C LEU A 369 6.94 -11.74 10.59
N SER A 370 6.89 -10.44 10.89
CA SER A 370 7.70 -9.82 11.95
C SER A 370 7.40 -10.36 13.36
N GLU A 371 6.24 -11.00 13.56
CA GLU A 371 5.90 -11.61 14.84
C GLU A 371 6.68 -12.91 15.13
N ILE A 372 7.30 -13.52 14.11
CA ILE A 372 7.92 -14.85 14.23
C ILE A 372 8.99 -14.85 15.30
N ASP A 373 9.93 -13.92 15.23
CA ASP A 373 11.11 -13.92 16.13
C ASP A 373 10.72 -13.85 17.60
N GLN A 374 9.75 -13.00 17.93
CA GLN A 374 9.21 -12.89 19.29
C GLN A 374 8.51 -14.18 19.74
N LYS A 375 7.74 -14.82 18.86
CA LYS A 375 6.99 -16.04 19.19
C LYS A 375 7.88 -17.27 19.38
N ILE A 376 9.09 -17.27 18.80
CA ILE A 376 10.02 -18.41 18.88
C ILE A 376 11.22 -18.18 19.82
N ALA A 377 11.38 -16.97 20.34
CA ALA A 377 12.53 -16.59 21.18
C ALA A 377 12.76 -17.55 22.37
N PHE A 378 11.68 -18.05 22.98
CA PHE A 378 11.78 -18.98 24.11
C PHE A 378 12.43 -20.32 23.75
N PHE A 379 12.50 -20.73 22.50
CA PHE A 379 13.24 -21.93 22.09
C PHE A 379 14.76 -21.78 22.25
N SER A 380 15.30 -20.57 22.21
CA SER A 380 16.72 -20.29 22.42
C SER A 380 17.06 -20.05 23.87
N ALA A 381 16.22 -19.31 24.58
CA ALA A 381 16.46 -18.98 25.99
C ALA A 381 15.13 -18.88 26.73
N LEU A 382 15.07 -19.48 27.92
CA LEU A 382 13.91 -19.33 28.79
C LEU A 382 13.79 -17.87 29.23
N PRO A 383 12.68 -17.18 28.93
CA PRO A 383 12.48 -15.79 29.32
C PRO A 383 12.41 -15.65 30.83
N ASN A 384 12.69 -14.47 31.35
CA ASN A 384 12.42 -14.20 32.75
C ASN A 384 10.91 -14.04 32.95
N TYR A 385 10.36 -14.67 33.99
CA TYR A 385 8.91 -14.62 34.29
C TYR A 385 8.65 -14.58 35.77
N ASP A 386 7.53 -14.02 36.17
CA ASP A 386 6.98 -14.13 37.51
C ASP A 386 6.24 -15.48 37.64
N SER A 387 6.70 -16.33 38.54
CA SER A 387 6.09 -17.65 38.77
C SER A 387 4.70 -17.55 39.37
N ALA A 388 4.41 -16.54 40.19
CA ALA A 388 3.09 -16.34 40.78
C ALA A 388 2.05 -15.98 39.73
N GLU A 389 2.44 -15.21 38.70
CA GLU A 389 1.58 -14.84 37.61
C GLU A 389 1.48 -15.96 36.55
N LEU A 390 2.60 -16.51 36.12
CA LEU A 390 2.68 -17.52 35.06
C LEU A 390 1.86 -18.79 35.38
N PHE A 391 1.91 -19.27 36.59
CA PHE A 391 1.20 -20.48 37.03
C PHE A 391 -0.21 -20.20 37.57
N GLN A 392 -0.82 -19.10 37.21
CA GLN A 392 -2.22 -18.82 37.46
C GLN A 392 -3.10 -19.20 36.29
N ASN A 393 -4.00 -20.18 36.45
CA ASN A 393 -4.96 -20.55 35.42
C ASN A 393 -6.29 -20.95 36.02
N LYS A 394 -7.25 -20.00 36.02
CA LYS A 394 -8.60 -20.21 36.59
C LYS A 394 -9.35 -21.35 35.93
N LYS A 395 -9.25 -21.50 34.58
CA LYS A 395 -9.94 -22.55 33.83
C LYS A 395 -9.51 -23.95 34.21
N ASN A 396 -8.21 -24.15 34.48
CA ASN A 396 -7.64 -25.41 34.87
C ASN A 396 -7.47 -25.56 36.38
N LYS A 397 -7.87 -24.55 37.16
CA LYS A 397 -7.69 -24.51 38.64
C LYS A 397 -6.23 -24.69 39.07
N ILE A 398 -5.29 -24.09 38.34
CA ILE A 398 -3.87 -24.08 38.64
C ILE A 398 -3.54 -22.80 39.40
N THR A 399 -2.80 -23.00 40.50
CA THR A 399 -2.14 -21.97 41.30
C THR A 399 -0.64 -22.29 41.38
N PRO A 400 0.20 -21.34 41.79
CA PRO A 400 1.64 -21.62 42.04
C PRO A 400 1.89 -22.83 42.96
N ASP A 401 1.10 -23.00 44.02
CA ASP A 401 1.21 -24.14 44.94
C ASP A 401 0.88 -25.47 44.27
N VAL A 402 -0.20 -25.52 43.47
CA VAL A 402 -0.56 -26.73 42.70
C VAL A 402 0.53 -27.07 41.69
N ALA A 403 1.11 -26.08 41.01
CA ALA A 403 2.21 -26.32 40.09
C ALA A 403 3.47 -26.81 40.82
N ARG A 404 3.83 -26.22 41.96
CA ARG A 404 4.95 -26.63 42.80
C ARG A 404 4.84 -28.10 43.22
N ASP A 405 3.66 -28.53 43.67
CA ASP A 405 3.44 -29.90 44.16
C ASP A 405 3.42 -30.93 43.01
N MET A 406 3.12 -30.52 41.78
CA MET A 406 3.02 -31.37 40.61
C MET A 406 4.37 -31.59 39.91
N LEU A 407 5.21 -30.54 39.81
CA LEU A 407 6.43 -30.52 39.00
C LEU A 407 7.44 -31.66 39.38
N PRO A 408 7.74 -31.95 40.65
CA PRO A 408 8.72 -33.00 40.98
C PRO A 408 8.33 -34.39 40.43
N ALA A 409 7.05 -34.73 40.49
CA ALA A 409 6.55 -36.00 39.98
C ALA A 409 6.59 -36.05 38.43
N ILE A 410 6.34 -34.93 37.76
CA ILE A 410 6.46 -34.78 36.30
C ILE A 410 7.94 -34.94 35.88
N VAL A 411 8.86 -34.26 36.54
CA VAL A 411 10.30 -34.37 36.28
C VAL A 411 10.77 -35.82 36.41
N SER A 412 10.39 -36.53 37.50
CA SER A 412 10.70 -37.92 37.68
C SER A 412 10.16 -38.82 36.56
N LEU A 413 8.92 -38.62 36.16
CA LEU A 413 8.30 -39.34 35.05
C LEU A 413 9.07 -39.14 33.75
N LEU A 414 9.28 -37.88 33.34
CA LEU A 414 9.92 -37.53 32.08
C LEU A 414 11.40 -37.98 32.04
N SER A 415 12.11 -37.96 33.18
CA SER A 415 13.48 -38.45 33.27
C SER A 415 13.60 -39.94 32.96
N SER A 416 12.55 -40.73 33.30
CA SER A 416 12.54 -42.19 33.10
C SER A 416 12.17 -42.61 31.66
N LEU A 417 11.72 -41.71 30.81
CA LEU A 417 11.34 -42.04 29.44
C LEU A 417 12.56 -42.39 28.58
N SER A 418 12.46 -43.52 27.89
CA SER A 418 13.45 -43.97 26.89
C SER A 418 13.27 -43.31 25.52
N GLU A 419 12.01 -43.02 25.13
CA GLU A 419 11.65 -42.38 23.88
C GLU A 419 11.31 -40.92 24.11
N TRP A 420 11.81 -40.03 23.22
CA TRP A 420 11.59 -38.58 23.31
C TRP A 420 11.01 -38.04 22.01
N ASN A 421 9.72 -38.29 21.78
CA ASN A 421 8.93 -37.77 20.68
C ASN A 421 7.58 -37.29 21.20
N ASN A 422 6.86 -36.54 20.38
CA ASN A 422 5.58 -35.92 20.74
C ASN A 422 4.57 -36.93 21.32
N ASP A 423 4.44 -38.11 20.71
CA ASP A 423 3.45 -39.10 21.10
C ASP A 423 3.80 -39.78 22.42
N ALA A 424 5.08 -40.16 22.62
CA ALA A 424 5.53 -40.73 23.87
C ALA A 424 5.38 -39.77 25.04
N LEU A 425 5.73 -38.51 24.83
CA LEU A 425 5.58 -37.41 25.79
C LEU A 425 4.11 -37.16 26.15
N TYR A 426 3.24 -37.11 25.13
CA TYR A 426 1.82 -36.91 25.32
C TYR A 426 1.19 -38.05 26.11
N ASN A 427 1.41 -39.30 25.69
CA ASN A 427 0.85 -40.47 26.34
C ASN A 427 1.31 -40.57 27.81
N ALA A 428 2.59 -40.28 28.09
CA ALA A 428 3.12 -40.29 29.45
C ALA A 428 2.44 -39.25 30.36
N LEU A 429 2.25 -38.04 29.87
CA LEU A 429 1.60 -36.98 30.63
C LEU A 429 0.09 -37.21 30.81
N ILE A 430 -0.58 -37.83 29.84
CA ILE A 430 -1.99 -38.23 29.98
C ILE A 430 -2.15 -39.33 31.02
N ALA A 431 -1.34 -40.40 30.95
CA ALA A 431 -1.36 -41.46 31.95
C ALA A 431 -1.05 -40.94 33.35
N PHE A 432 -0.12 -39.98 33.48
CA PHE A 432 0.13 -39.28 34.74
C PHE A 432 -1.09 -38.55 35.27
N ALA A 433 -1.78 -37.82 34.42
CA ALA A 433 -2.98 -37.06 34.77
C ALA A 433 -4.09 -38.01 35.28
N GLU A 434 -4.31 -39.11 34.59
CA GLU A 434 -5.29 -40.14 34.96
C GLU A 434 -4.96 -40.78 36.32
N LYS A 435 -3.71 -41.20 36.50
CA LYS A 435 -3.22 -41.79 37.77
C LYS A 435 -3.39 -40.83 38.93
N LYS A 436 -3.18 -39.56 38.73
CA LYS A 436 -3.32 -38.52 39.76
C LYS A 436 -4.76 -37.97 39.86
N ARG A 437 -5.68 -38.40 39.01
CA ARG A 437 -7.08 -37.91 38.94
C ARG A 437 -7.15 -36.38 38.73
N ILE A 438 -6.24 -35.85 37.95
CA ILE A 438 -6.19 -34.43 37.55
C ILE A 438 -6.57 -34.29 36.08
N LYS A 439 -7.09 -33.11 35.68
CA LYS A 439 -7.36 -32.83 34.25
C LYS A 439 -6.06 -32.84 33.46
N SER A 440 -6.00 -33.54 32.33
CA SER A 440 -4.86 -33.55 31.41
C SER A 440 -4.46 -32.16 30.96
N SER A 441 -5.45 -31.27 30.72
CA SER A 441 -5.21 -29.87 30.38
C SER A 441 -4.47 -29.08 31.47
N ALA A 442 -4.61 -29.45 32.73
CA ALA A 442 -3.89 -28.85 33.85
C ALA A 442 -2.42 -29.24 33.82
N VAL A 443 -2.13 -30.55 33.63
CA VAL A 443 -0.77 -31.09 33.53
C VAL A 443 -0.03 -30.45 32.34
N LEU A 444 -0.67 -30.47 31.17
CA LEU A 444 -0.12 -29.88 29.94
C LEU A 444 0.12 -28.39 30.07
N PHE A 445 -0.74 -27.66 30.78
CA PHE A 445 -0.54 -26.23 31.04
C PHE A 445 0.71 -25.98 31.90
N VAL A 446 0.84 -26.71 33.03
CA VAL A 446 2.01 -26.57 33.94
C VAL A 446 3.31 -26.86 33.20
N VAL A 447 3.37 -27.96 32.45
CA VAL A 447 4.56 -28.33 31.68
C VAL A 447 4.87 -27.26 30.64
N ARG A 448 3.89 -26.85 29.87
CA ARG A 448 4.07 -25.82 28.82
C ARG A 448 4.57 -24.49 29.40
N ALA A 449 3.98 -24.03 30.49
CA ALA A 449 4.39 -22.80 31.17
C ALA A 449 5.85 -22.94 31.67
N ALA A 450 6.19 -24.06 32.29
CA ALA A 450 7.53 -24.30 32.82
C ALA A 450 8.62 -24.33 31.72
N VAL A 451 8.35 -24.99 30.58
CA VAL A 451 9.35 -25.16 29.52
C VAL A 451 9.48 -23.94 28.59
N SER A 452 8.45 -23.09 28.54
CA SER A 452 8.44 -21.92 27.67
C SER A 452 8.61 -20.59 28.40
N GLY A 453 8.24 -20.52 29.71
CA GLY A 453 8.11 -19.24 30.43
C GLY A 453 6.96 -18.36 29.97
N LEU A 454 6.01 -18.93 29.22
CA LEU A 454 4.90 -18.17 28.59
C LEU A 454 3.54 -18.82 28.89
N SER A 455 2.52 -17.99 29.10
CA SER A 455 1.15 -18.46 29.30
C SER A 455 0.51 -18.93 27.96
N VAL A 456 0.93 -18.37 26.84
CA VAL A 456 0.49 -18.73 25.48
C VAL A 456 1.69 -18.97 24.58
N THR A 457 1.68 -20.09 23.86
CA THR A 457 2.77 -20.51 22.98
C THR A 457 2.26 -20.91 21.60
N PRO A 458 3.11 -20.88 20.56
CA PRO A 458 2.72 -21.35 19.22
C PRO A 458 2.48 -22.86 19.14
N GLY A 459 3.06 -23.66 20.07
CA GLY A 459 2.88 -25.12 20.14
C GLY A 459 2.33 -25.61 21.48
N GLY A 460 1.93 -26.86 21.53
CA GLY A 460 1.60 -27.58 22.77
C GLY A 460 2.81 -27.93 23.61
N ALA A 461 2.59 -28.38 24.84
CA ALA A 461 3.67 -28.74 25.76
C ALA A 461 4.63 -29.81 25.18
N THR A 462 4.06 -30.86 24.59
CA THR A 462 4.81 -32.00 24.07
C THR A 462 5.57 -31.70 22.78
N GLU A 463 4.98 -30.93 21.88
CA GLU A 463 5.65 -30.41 20.67
C GLU A 463 6.87 -29.55 21.05
N ILE A 464 6.70 -28.67 22.04
CA ILE A 464 7.79 -27.81 22.55
C ILE A 464 8.90 -28.64 23.15
N MET A 465 8.57 -29.62 24.04
CA MET A 465 9.54 -30.50 24.68
C MET A 465 10.31 -31.33 23.66
N GLU A 466 9.65 -31.86 22.65
CA GLU A 466 10.30 -32.59 21.57
C GLU A 466 11.31 -31.73 20.81
N ILE A 467 11.00 -30.47 20.54
CA ILE A 467 11.90 -29.52 19.86
C ILE A 467 13.08 -29.11 20.75
N LEU A 468 12.84 -28.87 22.04
CA LEU A 468 13.89 -28.54 23.02
C LEU A 468 14.87 -29.70 23.24
N GLY A 469 14.35 -30.91 23.22
CA GLY A 469 15.09 -32.10 23.61
C GLY A 469 15.01 -32.38 25.11
N LYS A 470 15.45 -33.60 25.52
CA LYS A 470 15.29 -34.10 26.90
C LYS A 470 16.03 -33.24 27.91
N ASP A 471 17.31 -32.98 27.68
CA ASP A 471 18.17 -32.30 28.64
C ASP A 471 17.69 -30.86 28.93
N GLU A 472 17.43 -30.10 27.88
CA GLU A 472 16.95 -28.72 28.02
C GLU A 472 15.56 -28.67 28.68
N THR A 473 14.67 -29.60 28.31
CA THR A 473 13.35 -29.69 28.92
C THR A 473 13.45 -29.93 30.44
N LEU A 474 14.25 -30.91 30.85
CA LEU A 474 14.44 -31.23 32.28
C LEU A 474 15.08 -30.06 33.03
N ALA A 475 16.06 -29.38 32.44
CA ALA A 475 16.69 -28.20 33.03
C ALA A 475 15.68 -27.06 33.27
N ARG A 476 14.78 -26.81 32.32
CA ARG A 476 13.73 -25.78 32.45
C ARG A 476 12.67 -26.15 33.49
N LEU A 477 12.24 -27.40 33.53
CA LEU A 477 11.33 -27.90 34.57
C LEU A 477 11.93 -27.76 35.98
N ALA A 478 13.22 -28.12 36.16
CA ALA A 478 13.92 -27.93 37.41
C ALA A 478 14.09 -26.44 37.79
N THR A 479 14.27 -25.59 36.81
CA THR A 479 14.28 -24.12 37.02
C THR A 479 12.93 -23.61 37.51
N ALA A 480 11.84 -24.07 36.91
CA ALA A 480 10.49 -23.73 37.34
C ALA A 480 10.18 -24.20 38.75
N GLU A 481 10.61 -25.45 39.10
CA GLU A 481 10.49 -25.99 40.46
C GLU A 481 11.21 -25.11 41.50
N LYS A 482 12.45 -24.67 41.18
CA LYS A 482 13.20 -23.75 42.05
C LYS A 482 12.51 -22.40 42.25
N ARG A 483 11.94 -21.84 41.20
CA ARG A 483 11.28 -20.53 41.26
C ARG A 483 9.94 -20.55 42.01
N LEU A 484 9.34 -21.70 42.19
CA LEU A 484 8.08 -21.91 42.94
C LEU A 484 8.29 -22.27 44.42
N ARG A 485 9.52 -22.58 44.81
CA ARG A 485 9.90 -22.77 46.24
C ARG A 485 10.04 -21.44 46.94
#